data_ccf85019fad36c03f32b80e959d98a11
#
_entry.id   ccf85019fad36c03f32b80e959d98a11
#
_cell.length_a   1.000
_cell.length_b   1.000
_cell.length_c   1.000
_cell.angle_alpha   90.00
_cell.angle_beta   90.00
_cell.angle_gamma   90.00
#
_symmetry.space_group_name_H-M   'P 1'
#
loop_
_entity.id
_entity.type
_entity.pdbx_description
1 polymer ?
#
loop_
_entity_poly.entity_id
_entity_poly.type
_entity_poly.pdbx_seq_one_letter_code
_entity_poly.pdbx_strand_id
1 'polypeptide(L)'
;MSLEENKAILRKAIEAINKKDLSLLDDLVAPNYFDHIAKQGQELIKQLIVMLYKGFPDYHATIEDIIAEGDKVWARVTYTGTHTGEYLGFAPTGKKISYKSVTIKRVVDGKMVEGWTVNDMLDFFRQNRTYRTHRKSKEPLSSSLAYVSQRASRKES
;
A
#
# COMPACT_ATOMS: atom_id res chain seq x y z
N MET A 1 22.94 3.75 11.49
CA MET A 1 21.70 4.17 12.19
C MET A 1 21.32 3.12 13.22
N SER A 2 20.75 3.53 14.35
CA SER A 2 20.27 2.63 15.38
C SER A 2 18.96 1.92 14.92
N LEU A 3 18.61 0.81 15.59
CA LEU A 3 17.35 0.10 15.30
C LEU A 3 16.12 1.00 15.55
N GLU A 4 16.19 1.88 16.54
CA GLU A 4 15.10 2.82 16.83
C GLU A 4 14.97 3.91 15.76
N GLU A 5 16.08 4.43 15.23
CA GLU A 5 16.06 5.35 14.10
C GLU A 5 15.45 4.69 12.86
N ASN A 6 15.83 3.44 12.56
CA ASN A 6 15.24 2.70 11.45
C ASN A 6 13.72 2.51 11.62
N LYS A 7 13.26 2.14 12.84
CA LYS A 7 11.82 2.03 13.13
C LYS A 7 11.11 3.38 12.99
N ALA A 8 11.75 4.48 13.38
CA ALA A 8 11.18 5.82 13.28
C ALA A 8 10.92 6.22 11.81
N ILE A 9 11.76 5.81 10.85
CA ILE A 9 11.54 6.04 9.41
C ILE A 9 10.22 5.40 8.96
N LEU A 10 9.98 4.13 9.30
CA LEU A 10 8.74 3.45 8.92
C LEU A 10 7.51 4.06 9.61
N ARG A 11 7.62 4.45 10.89
CA ARG A 11 6.52 5.15 11.60
C ARG A 11 6.15 6.46 10.91
N LYS A 12 7.13 7.29 10.53
CA LYS A 12 6.91 8.54 9.81
C LYS A 12 6.25 8.30 8.45
N ALA A 13 6.65 7.25 7.72
CA ALA A 13 6.03 6.91 6.44
C ALA A 13 4.54 6.52 6.61
N ILE A 14 4.21 5.72 7.61
CA ILE A 14 2.80 5.39 7.92
C ILE A 14 2.02 6.63 8.36
N GLU A 15 2.63 7.52 9.14
CA GLU A 15 2.00 8.78 9.54
C GLU A 15 1.74 9.70 8.33
N ALA A 16 2.67 9.80 7.38
CA ALA A 16 2.49 10.54 6.13
C ALA A 16 1.28 10.01 5.33
N ILE A 17 1.12 8.69 5.26
CA ILE A 17 -0.03 8.05 4.64
C ILE A 17 -1.32 8.44 5.38
N ASN A 18 -1.35 8.38 6.71
CA ASN A 18 -2.53 8.73 7.50
C ASN A 18 -2.92 10.22 7.37
N LYS A 19 -1.93 11.09 7.24
CA LYS A 19 -2.13 12.53 7.02
C LYS A 19 -2.46 12.88 5.57
N LYS A 20 -2.37 11.92 4.66
CA LYS A 20 -2.49 12.10 3.20
C LYS A 20 -1.47 13.08 2.62
N ASP A 21 -0.36 13.24 3.29
CA ASP A 21 0.76 14.08 2.86
C ASP A 21 1.85 13.19 2.25
N LEU A 22 1.69 12.90 0.97
CA LEU A 22 2.63 12.05 0.24
C LEU A 22 3.96 12.77 -0.07
N SER A 23 4.04 14.09 0.09
CA SER A 23 5.29 14.83 -0.08
C SER A 23 6.32 14.42 0.97
N LEU A 24 5.88 14.08 2.17
CA LEU A 24 6.76 13.58 3.23
C LEU A 24 7.42 12.23 2.88
N LEU A 25 6.84 11.46 1.96
CA LEU A 25 7.44 10.20 1.49
C LEU A 25 8.69 10.44 0.63
N ASP A 26 8.83 11.60 -0.01
CA ASP A 26 10.00 11.93 -0.83
C ASP A 26 11.28 12.03 0.00
N ASP A 27 11.15 12.44 1.26
CA ASP A 27 12.28 12.50 2.19
C ASP A 27 12.60 11.14 2.82
N LEU A 28 11.62 10.25 2.92
CA LEU A 28 11.72 8.97 3.62
C LEU A 28 11.98 7.78 2.69
N VAL A 29 11.71 7.93 1.39
CA VAL A 29 11.85 6.89 0.38
C VAL A 29 12.93 7.30 -0.63
N ALA A 30 13.87 6.40 -0.91
CA ALA A 30 14.92 6.68 -1.90
C ALA A 30 14.31 6.73 -3.32
N PRO A 31 14.85 7.57 -4.22
CA PRO A 31 14.37 7.65 -5.62
C PRO A 31 14.43 6.31 -6.37
N ASN A 32 15.39 5.46 -6.01
CA ASN A 32 15.56 4.11 -6.58
C ASN A 32 14.89 3.01 -5.74
N TYR A 33 13.96 3.37 -4.85
CA TYR A 33 13.20 2.41 -4.06
C TYR A 33 12.49 1.38 -4.94
N PHE A 34 12.51 0.12 -4.50
CA PHE A 34 11.81 -0.97 -5.17
C PHE A 34 11.09 -1.88 -4.18
N ASP A 35 9.79 -2.11 -4.41
CA ASP A 35 9.02 -3.11 -3.67
C ASP A 35 9.04 -4.45 -4.43
N HIS A 36 9.62 -5.47 -3.82
CA HIS A 36 9.86 -6.77 -4.45
C HIS A 36 8.60 -7.62 -4.62
N ILE A 37 7.55 -7.37 -3.82
CA ILE A 37 6.27 -8.09 -3.94
C ILE A 37 5.41 -7.43 -5.02
N ALA A 38 5.25 -6.11 -4.95
CA ALA A 38 4.52 -5.34 -5.96
C ALA A 38 5.31 -5.24 -7.28
N LYS A 39 6.64 -5.46 -7.26
CA LYS A 39 7.58 -5.27 -8.38
C LYS A 39 7.49 -3.85 -8.98
N GLN A 40 7.44 -2.85 -8.10
CA GLN A 40 7.17 -1.46 -8.44
C GLN A 40 8.12 -0.50 -7.71
N GLY A 41 8.42 0.61 -8.37
CA GLY A 41 9.18 1.71 -7.79
C GLY A 41 8.30 2.70 -7.02
N GLN A 42 8.95 3.74 -6.48
CA GLN A 42 8.33 4.75 -5.62
C GLN A 42 7.11 5.42 -6.27
N GLU A 43 7.22 5.84 -7.52
CA GLU A 43 6.17 6.62 -8.19
C GLU A 43 4.86 5.84 -8.32
N LEU A 44 4.93 4.57 -8.74
CA LEU A 44 3.73 3.76 -8.86
C LEU A 44 3.11 3.43 -7.49
N ILE A 45 3.93 3.26 -6.44
CA ILE A 45 3.41 3.10 -5.07
C ILE A 45 2.62 4.35 -4.65
N LYS A 46 3.09 5.56 -4.94
CA LYS A 46 2.33 6.80 -4.67
C LYS A 46 1.02 6.85 -5.44
N GLN A 47 1.01 6.46 -6.71
CA GLN A 47 -0.22 6.42 -7.51
C GLN A 47 -1.25 5.44 -6.93
N LEU A 48 -0.80 4.25 -6.47
CA LEU A 48 -1.66 3.27 -5.81
C LEU A 48 -2.26 3.84 -4.50
N ILE A 49 -1.47 4.57 -3.71
CA ILE A 49 -1.95 5.24 -2.49
C ILE A 49 -2.98 6.32 -2.83
N VAL A 50 -2.77 7.12 -3.86
CA VAL A 50 -3.75 8.13 -4.32
C VAL A 50 -5.06 7.48 -4.75
N MET A 51 -4.99 6.36 -5.49
CA MET A 51 -6.19 5.60 -5.85
C MET A 51 -6.93 5.06 -4.63
N LEU A 52 -6.18 4.61 -3.62
CA LEU A 52 -6.73 4.11 -2.37
C LEU A 52 -7.49 5.22 -1.63
N TYR A 53 -6.97 6.45 -1.56
CA TYR A 53 -7.67 7.58 -0.95
C TYR A 53 -8.95 7.97 -1.69
N LYS A 54 -9.00 7.81 -3.02
CA LYS A 54 -10.22 8.04 -3.80
C LYS A 54 -11.30 7.01 -3.46
N GLY A 55 -10.91 5.75 -3.34
CA GLY A 55 -11.83 4.67 -2.99
C GLY A 55 -12.26 4.67 -1.52
N PHE A 56 -11.33 5.07 -0.64
CA PHE A 56 -11.46 5.04 0.82
C PHE A 56 -10.99 6.38 1.42
N PRO A 57 -11.82 7.44 1.43
CA PRO A 57 -11.40 8.76 1.91
C PRO A 57 -10.98 8.80 3.39
N ASP A 58 -11.50 7.87 4.20
CA ASP A 58 -11.18 7.67 5.61
C ASP A 58 -10.12 6.57 5.85
N TYR A 59 -9.34 6.22 4.82
CA TYR A 59 -8.28 5.22 4.94
C TYR A 59 -7.29 5.54 6.04
N HIS A 60 -7.04 4.55 6.90
CA HIS A 60 -6.15 4.69 8.05
C HIS A 60 -5.32 3.42 8.26
N ALA A 61 -4.06 3.62 8.60
CA ALA A 61 -3.09 2.56 8.89
C ALA A 61 -2.68 2.61 10.36
N THR A 62 -2.78 1.49 11.06
CA THR A 62 -2.35 1.33 12.45
C THR A 62 -1.21 0.32 12.52
N ILE A 63 -0.05 0.73 13.04
CA ILE A 63 1.05 -0.20 13.33
C ILE A 63 0.69 -0.96 14.61
N GLU A 64 0.49 -2.27 14.50
CA GLU A 64 0.22 -3.17 15.63
C GLU A 64 1.52 -3.59 16.32
N ASP A 65 2.52 -3.98 15.51
CA ASP A 65 3.85 -4.36 15.97
C ASP A 65 4.91 -3.79 15.03
N ILE A 66 6.08 -3.47 15.59
CA ILE A 66 7.25 -3.05 14.82
C ILE A 66 8.52 -3.56 15.47
N ILE A 67 9.35 -4.23 14.69
CA ILE A 67 10.66 -4.73 15.10
C ILE A 67 11.71 -4.33 14.07
N ALA A 68 12.98 -4.32 14.46
CA ALA A 68 14.09 -4.06 13.56
C ALA A 68 15.28 -4.95 13.89
N GLU A 69 16.00 -5.38 12.85
CA GLU A 69 17.26 -6.09 12.96
C GLU A 69 18.16 -5.65 11.81
N GLY A 70 19.39 -5.23 12.12
CA GLY A 70 20.31 -4.66 11.13
C GLY A 70 19.68 -3.43 10.45
N ASP A 71 19.66 -3.44 9.14
CA ASP A 71 19.07 -2.38 8.29
C ASP A 71 17.60 -2.63 7.92
N LYS A 72 16.97 -3.69 8.44
CA LYS A 72 15.60 -4.06 8.13
C LYS A 72 14.63 -3.74 9.26
N VAL A 73 13.47 -3.23 8.88
CA VAL A 73 12.35 -2.95 9.78
C VAL A 73 11.14 -3.76 9.32
N TRP A 74 10.50 -4.44 10.26
CA TRP A 74 9.31 -5.24 10.06
C TRP A 74 8.15 -4.62 10.81
N ALA A 75 6.99 -4.51 10.18
CA ALA A 75 5.78 -4.09 10.86
C ALA A 75 4.58 -4.93 10.44
N ARG A 76 3.72 -5.22 11.40
CA ARG A 76 2.36 -5.70 11.19
C ARG A 76 1.43 -4.50 11.28
N VAL A 77 0.66 -4.28 10.22
CA VAL A 77 -0.17 -3.09 10.06
C VAL A 77 -1.62 -3.52 9.82
N THR A 78 -2.56 -2.87 10.50
CA THR A 78 -3.99 -2.98 10.20
C THR A 78 -4.44 -1.75 9.41
N TYR A 79 -5.05 -1.96 8.27
CA TYR A 79 -5.65 -0.92 7.46
C TYR A 79 -7.16 -0.96 7.58
N THR A 80 -7.78 0.23 7.70
CA THR A 80 -9.23 0.40 7.77
C THR A 80 -9.68 1.48 6.80
N GLY A 81 -10.94 1.44 6.39
CA GLY A 81 -11.55 2.48 5.57
C GLY A 81 -12.97 2.12 5.16
N THR A 82 -13.70 3.10 4.60
CA THR A 82 -15.06 2.94 4.08
C THR A 82 -15.03 3.11 2.56
N HIS A 83 -15.50 2.10 1.82
CA HIS A 83 -15.51 2.08 0.35
C HIS A 83 -16.60 3.00 -0.21
N THR A 84 -16.29 4.27 -0.38
CA THR A 84 -17.23 5.31 -0.84
C THR A 84 -16.90 5.88 -2.22
N GLY A 85 -15.75 5.54 -2.79
CA GLY A 85 -15.35 5.90 -4.15
C GLY A 85 -15.00 4.67 -4.99
N GLU A 86 -14.82 4.87 -6.30
CA GLU A 86 -14.35 3.79 -7.18
C GLU A 86 -12.92 3.36 -6.80
N TYR A 87 -12.70 2.05 -6.70
CA TYR A 87 -11.39 1.46 -6.44
C TYR A 87 -11.15 0.21 -7.28
N LEU A 88 -10.05 0.17 -8.04
CA LEU A 88 -9.68 -0.93 -8.94
C LEU A 88 -10.79 -1.33 -9.94
N GLY A 89 -11.60 -0.37 -10.40
CA GLY A 89 -12.71 -0.62 -11.31
C GLY A 89 -14.01 -1.10 -10.63
N PHE A 90 -14.03 -1.19 -9.29
CA PHE A 90 -15.22 -1.54 -8.54
C PHE A 90 -15.95 -0.28 -8.08
N ALA A 91 -17.27 -0.26 -8.29
CA ALA A 91 -18.14 0.79 -7.79
C ALA A 91 -18.17 0.79 -6.24
N PRO A 92 -18.39 1.96 -5.61
CA PRO A 92 -18.45 2.06 -4.15
C PRO A 92 -19.52 1.15 -3.56
N THR A 93 -19.18 0.46 -2.47
CA THR A 93 -20.07 -0.49 -1.79
C THR A 93 -20.66 0.07 -0.49
N GLY A 94 -20.12 1.22 -0.01
CA GLY A 94 -20.47 1.81 1.29
C GLY A 94 -19.98 1.02 2.50
N LYS A 95 -19.20 -0.05 2.30
CA LYS A 95 -18.77 -0.94 3.38
C LYS A 95 -17.51 -0.47 4.06
N LYS A 96 -17.47 -0.68 5.36
CA LYS A 96 -16.22 -0.64 6.14
C LYS A 96 -15.42 -1.90 5.90
N ILE A 97 -14.12 -1.71 5.69
CA ILE A 97 -13.15 -2.79 5.56
C ILE A 97 -12.09 -2.68 6.65
N SER A 98 -11.52 -3.82 7.02
CA SER A 98 -10.34 -3.91 7.89
C SER A 98 -9.51 -5.08 7.43
N TYR A 99 -8.29 -4.86 6.96
CA TYR A 99 -7.40 -5.94 6.52
C TYR A 99 -5.99 -5.76 7.08
N LYS A 100 -5.24 -6.85 7.12
CA LYS A 100 -3.91 -6.90 7.69
C LYS A 100 -2.84 -6.92 6.62
N SER A 101 -1.70 -6.39 6.98
CA SER A 101 -0.50 -6.39 6.16
C SER A 101 0.73 -6.67 7.02
N VAL A 102 1.71 -7.33 6.41
CA VAL A 102 3.08 -7.39 6.93
C VAL A 102 3.97 -6.69 5.92
N THR A 103 4.72 -5.72 6.38
CA THR A 103 5.69 -4.99 5.55
C THR A 103 7.09 -5.11 6.14
N ILE A 104 8.07 -5.27 5.26
CA ILE A 104 9.49 -5.24 5.57
C ILE A 104 10.09 -4.11 4.75
N LYS A 105 10.87 -3.24 5.37
CA LYS A 105 11.60 -2.17 4.67
C LYS A 105 13.08 -2.26 5.00
N ARG A 106 13.93 -2.15 4.00
CA ARG A 106 15.37 -1.94 4.21
C ARG A 106 15.64 -0.44 4.21
N VAL A 107 16.34 0.01 5.25
CA VAL A 107 16.66 1.43 5.48
C VAL A 107 18.16 1.63 5.36
N VAL A 108 18.56 2.55 4.50
CA VAL A 108 19.96 2.95 4.31
C VAL A 108 20.02 4.47 4.30
N ASP A 109 20.94 5.05 5.07
CA ASP A 109 21.15 6.50 5.17
C ASP A 109 19.86 7.31 5.40
N GLY A 110 18.99 6.80 6.27
CA GLY A 110 17.74 7.47 6.63
C GLY A 110 16.60 7.33 5.62
N LYS A 111 16.75 6.52 4.58
CA LYS A 111 15.73 6.31 3.55
C LYS A 111 15.42 4.83 3.36
N MET A 112 14.16 4.52 3.10
CA MET A 112 13.74 3.20 2.64
C MET A 112 14.22 3.00 1.20
N VAL A 113 14.98 1.93 0.95
CA VAL A 113 15.56 1.62 -0.37
C VAL A 113 14.92 0.39 -1.00
N GLU A 114 14.39 -0.53 -0.19
CA GLU A 114 13.69 -1.73 -0.65
C GLU A 114 12.50 -2.04 0.25
N GLY A 115 11.52 -2.73 -0.30
CA GLY A 115 10.34 -3.18 0.43
C GLY A 115 9.83 -4.54 0.00
N TRP A 116 9.16 -5.20 0.94
CA TRP A 116 8.37 -6.42 0.76
C TRP A 116 7.09 -6.22 1.54
N THR A 117 5.96 -6.01 0.84
CA THR A 117 4.68 -5.75 1.48
C THR A 117 3.66 -6.79 1.05
N VAL A 118 3.19 -7.60 1.98
CA VAL A 118 2.15 -8.60 1.77
C VAL A 118 0.87 -8.14 2.44
N ASN A 119 -0.18 -7.97 1.64
CA ASN A 119 -1.51 -7.58 2.10
C ASN A 119 -2.46 -8.78 2.06
N ASP A 120 -3.35 -8.90 3.05
CA ASP A 120 -4.45 -9.86 2.99
C ASP A 120 -5.55 -9.37 2.03
N MET A 121 -5.26 -9.47 0.73
CA MET A 121 -6.18 -9.04 -0.32
C MET A 121 -7.41 -9.94 -0.42
N LEU A 122 -7.31 -11.20 0.01
CA LEU A 122 -8.45 -12.10 0.02
C LEU A 122 -9.51 -11.62 1.01
N ASP A 123 -9.09 -11.27 2.22
CA ASP A 123 -9.99 -10.72 3.24
C ASP A 123 -10.56 -9.36 2.82
N PHE A 124 -9.73 -8.47 2.25
CA PHE A 124 -10.16 -7.22 1.66
C PHE A 124 -11.31 -7.40 0.64
N PHE A 125 -11.15 -8.30 -0.34
CA PHE A 125 -12.17 -8.54 -1.37
C PHE A 125 -13.42 -9.24 -0.83
N ARG A 126 -13.26 -10.11 0.17
CA ARG A 126 -14.41 -10.77 0.84
C ARG A 126 -15.29 -9.75 1.57
N GLN A 127 -14.68 -8.83 2.33
CA GLN A 127 -15.38 -7.76 3.06
C GLN A 127 -16.10 -6.82 2.09
N ASN A 128 -15.45 -6.48 1.00
CA ASN A 128 -16.02 -5.60 -0.04
C ASN A 128 -17.09 -6.30 -0.93
N ARG A 129 -17.27 -7.62 -0.82
CA ARG A 129 -18.10 -8.46 -1.70
C ARG A 129 -17.69 -8.42 -3.19
N THR A 130 -16.53 -7.91 -3.51
CA THR A 130 -16.01 -7.85 -4.89
C THR A 130 -15.53 -9.22 -5.38
N TYR A 131 -15.19 -10.12 -4.46
CA TYR A 131 -14.74 -11.48 -4.79
C TYR A 131 -15.79 -12.31 -5.57
N ARG A 132 -17.11 -12.12 -5.32
CA ARG A 132 -18.18 -12.85 -6.03
C ARG A 132 -18.33 -12.40 -7.49
N THR A 133 -18.06 -11.14 -7.81
CA THR A 133 -18.17 -10.62 -9.18
C THR A 133 -17.00 -11.08 -10.03
N HIS A 134 -15.79 -11.22 -9.45
CA HIS A 134 -14.64 -11.75 -10.18
C HIS A 134 -14.75 -13.25 -10.51
N ARG A 135 -15.48 -14.04 -9.72
CA ARG A 135 -15.72 -15.47 -10.02
C ARG A 135 -16.62 -15.69 -11.24
N LYS A 136 -17.37 -14.67 -11.67
CA LYS A 136 -18.20 -14.72 -12.90
C LYS A 136 -17.43 -14.24 -14.14
N SER A 137 -16.42 -13.40 -13.99
CA SER A 137 -15.46 -13.08 -15.04
C SER A 137 -14.31 -14.09 -14.95
N LYS A 138 -14.04 -14.84 -16.01
CA LYS A 138 -12.96 -15.85 -16.08
C LYS A 138 -11.54 -15.24 -16.03
N GLU A 139 -11.39 -14.00 -15.60
CA GLU A 139 -10.08 -13.34 -15.52
C GLU A 139 -9.45 -13.51 -14.14
N PRO A 140 -8.16 -13.90 -14.08
CA PRO A 140 -7.45 -14.08 -12.81
C PRO A 140 -7.21 -12.73 -12.11
N LEU A 141 -7.19 -12.73 -10.76
CA LEU A 141 -6.90 -11.54 -9.93
C LEU A 141 -5.59 -10.84 -10.27
N SER A 142 -4.64 -11.55 -10.90
CA SER A 142 -3.39 -10.97 -11.42
C SER A 142 -3.64 -9.92 -12.52
N SER A 143 -4.79 -9.96 -13.21
CA SER A 143 -5.16 -8.97 -14.22
C SER A 143 -5.56 -7.62 -13.63
N SER A 144 -6.02 -7.56 -12.38
CA SER A 144 -6.39 -6.30 -11.71
C SER A 144 -5.18 -5.42 -11.42
N LEU A 145 -4.04 -6.01 -11.04
CA LEU A 145 -2.78 -5.29 -10.87
C LEU A 145 -2.16 -4.93 -12.24
N ALA A 146 -2.30 -5.81 -13.25
CA ALA A 146 -1.91 -5.54 -14.63
C ALA A 146 -2.76 -4.42 -15.27
N TYR A 147 -4.05 -4.34 -14.94
CA TYR A 147 -4.96 -3.27 -15.39
C TYR A 147 -4.52 -1.89 -14.88
N VAL A 148 -4.06 -1.80 -13.63
CA VAL A 148 -3.50 -0.56 -13.05
C VAL A 148 -2.24 -0.14 -13.81
N SER A 149 -1.35 -1.09 -14.10
CA SER A 149 -0.11 -0.85 -14.87
C SER A 149 -0.39 -0.37 -16.30
N GLN A 150 -1.38 -0.97 -16.98
CA GLN A 150 -1.74 -0.60 -18.37
C GLN A 150 -2.44 0.77 -18.46
N ARG A 151 -3.18 1.19 -17.43
CA ARG A 151 -3.84 2.51 -17.45
C ARG A 151 -2.88 3.65 -17.14
N ALA A 152 -1.83 3.40 -16.37
CA ALA A 152 -0.76 4.37 -16.13
C ALA A 152 0.02 4.68 -17.42
N SER A 153 0.33 3.65 -18.21
CA SER A 153 1.08 3.80 -19.48
C SER A 153 0.28 4.41 -20.64
N ARG A 154 -1.07 4.43 -20.59
CA ARG A 154 -1.92 5.05 -21.65
C ARG A 154 -2.16 6.54 -21.46
N LYS A 155 -1.73 7.16 -20.37
CA LYS A 155 -1.86 8.61 -20.16
C LYS A 155 -0.63 9.41 -20.59
N GLU A 156 0.41 8.74 -21.05
CA GLU A 156 1.67 9.34 -21.52
C GLU A 156 1.83 9.28 -23.05
N SER A 157 0.74 8.97 -23.77
CA SER A 157 0.72 8.97 -25.25
C SER A 157 -0.19 10.06 -25.78
#